data_b7ad121c034b29d1aa92d5ef6cabd71a
#
_entry.id   b7ad121c034b29d1aa92d5ef6cabd71a
#
_cell.length_a   1.000
_cell.length_b   1.000
_cell.length_c   1.000
_cell.angle_alpha   90.00
_cell.angle_beta   90.00
_cell.angle_gamma   90.00
#
_symmetry.space_group_name_H-M   'P 1'
#
loop_
_entity.id
_entity.type
_entity.pdbx_description
1 polymer ?
#
loop_
_entity_poly.entity_id
_entity_poly.type
_entity_poly.pdbx_seq_one_letter_code
_entity_poly.pdbx_strand_id
1 'polypeptide(L)'
;MDKVKSYIEANKERFISELFDLLRIPSISAQSEHKPDMTRCAEWLAAALAKAGADRTEVFPTEGNPVVYAEKIVDPKAKTVLVYGHYDVMPVDPRGEWRTEPFEPVIKDGRIWGRGADDDKGQLWMHAKAFEAMCATESLPCNVKFMLEGEEEIGSPSLYKFCEQNKKMLKADIILVSDTSMISMQTPSITCGLRGLAYMEVEVTGPDKDLHSGLFGGAVANPANVLTRLVAQLVDKDGRVTIPGFYDDVRELTPAERKAFNKAPFSLAGYKKSLSIGDVEGEAGYTTLERTGVRPSLDVNGIWGGYTEEGTKTVIPSKASAKISMRLVPNQDYRKISRLFEKYFRSIAPKSVKVKVKSLHGGMPYVAPTDMPAYKAAQKAIAETFGKKPLPFYSGGSIPIISGFESILGIKSLLIGFGLAEDAIHSPNESYGLEQFDRGVETIPLFYKSFAAEK
;
A
#
# COMPACT_ATOMS: atom_id res chain seq x y z
N MET A 1 -13.79 0.52 29.59
CA MET A 1 -12.44 0.58 29.00
C MET A 1 -11.34 0.14 29.97
N ASP A 2 -11.47 0.38 31.29
CA ASP A 2 -10.41 0.04 32.24
C ASP A 2 -10.09 -1.46 32.27
N LYS A 3 -11.10 -2.34 32.22
CA LYS A 3 -10.89 -3.79 32.10
C LYS A 3 -10.12 -4.18 30.84
N VAL A 4 -10.43 -3.53 29.70
CA VAL A 4 -9.75 -3.76 28.42
C VAL A 4 -8.30 -3.32 28.51
N LYS A 5 -8.02 -2.12 29.04
CA LYS A 5 -6.64 -1.63 29.26
C LYS A 5 -5.86 -2.56 30.17
N SER A 6 -6.45 -3.00 31.29
CA SER A 6 -5.81 -3.94 32.21
C SER A 6 -5.51 -5.28 31.56
N TYR A 7 -6.42 -5.79 30.71
CA TYR A 7 -6.19 -7.02 29.95
C TYR A 7 -5.03 -6.87 28.95
N ILE A 8 -5.02 -5.77 28.20
CA ILE A 8 -3.94 -5.47 27.25
C ILE A 8 -2.59 -5.43 27.99
N GLU A 9 -2.50 -4.68 29.07
CA GLU A 9 -1.27 -4.53 29.85
C GLU A 9 -0.76 -5.86 30.40
N ALA A 10 -1.66 -6.68 30.92
CA ALA A 10 -1.31 -8.00 31.49
C ALA A 10 -0.87 -9.03 30.42
N ASN A 11 -1.13 -8.76 29.13
CA ASN A 11 -0.85 -9.71 28.04
C ASN A 11 0.14 -9.19 26.98
N LYS A 12 0.76 -8.03 27.18
CA LYS A 12 1.67 -7.42 26.19
C LYS A 12 2.77 -8.36 25.70
N GLU A 13 3.47 -9.00 26.63
CA GLU A 13 4.56 -9.93 26.28
C GLU A 13 4.05 -11.12 25.45
N ARG A 14 2.89 -11.67 25.82
CA ARG A 14 2.25 -12.74 25.05
C ARG A 14 1.85 -12.28 23.65
N PHE A 15 1.30 -11.09 23.51
CA PHE A 15 0.91 -10.51 22.20
C PHE A 15 2.11 -10.40 21.26
N ILE A 16 3.25 -9.96 21.77
CA ILE A 16 4.50 -9.88 21.00
C ILE A 16 5.05 -11.27 20.69
N SER A 17 5.01 -12.21 21.64
CA SER A 17 5.46 -13.59 21.40
C SER A 17 4.63 -14.27 20.31
N GLU A 18 3.31 -14.10 20.31
CA GLU A 18 2.43 -14.64 19.28
C GLU A 18 2.61 -13.92 17.91
N LEU A 19 2.92 -12.61 17.90
CA LEU A 19 3.33 -11.91 16.69
C LEU A 19 4.62 -12.51 16.10
N PHE A 20 5.58 -12.87 16.94
CA PHE A 20 6.82 -13.52 16.49
C PHE A 20 6.54 -14.85 15.79
N ASP A 21 5.59 -15.64 16.30
CA ASP A 21 5.19 -16.90 15.66
C ASP A 21 4.57 -16.65 14.27
N LEU A 22 3.79 -15.57 14.12
CA LEU A 22 3.24 -15.15 12.83
C LEU A 22 4.33 -14.66 11.87
N LEU A 23 5.30 -13.88 12.36
CA LEU A 23 6.39 -13.34 11.54
C LEU A 23 7.36 -14.44 11.05
N ARG A 24 7.51 -15.53 11.78
CA ARG A 24 8.33 -16.69 11.36
C ARG A 24 7.77 -17.44 10.17
N ILE A 25 6.52 -17.20 9.78
CA ILE A 25 5.94 -17.84 8.58
C ILE A 25 6.30 -17.00 7.36
N PRO A 26 7.17 -17.46 6.45
CA PRO A 26 7.62 -16.66 5.30
C PRO A 26 6.57 -16.68 4.18
N SER A 27 5.44 -16.02 4.39
CA SER A 27 4.31 -15.96 3.47
C SER A 27 4.56 -14.98 2.33
N ILE A 28 5.54 -15.27 1.47
CA ILE A 28 5.91 -14.44 0.31
C ILE A 28 5.01 -14.81 -0.87
N SER A 29 4.02 -13.97 -1.18
CA SER A 29 3.04 -14.24 -2.25
C SER A 29 3.64 -14.26 -3.66
N ALA A 30 4.68 -13.46 -3.89
CA ALA A 30 5.33 -13.33 -5.19
C ALA A 30 6.20 -14.54 -5.61
N GLN A 31 6.47 -15.47 -4.70
CA GLN A 31 7.38 -16.60 -4.90
C GLN A 31 6.65 -17.94 -4.75
N SER A 32 6.61 -18.73 -5.81
CA SER A 32 5.82 -19.99 -5.86
C SER A 32 6.26 -21.04 -4.84
N GLU A 33 7.51 -21.03 -4.41
CA GLU A 33 8.06 -21.93 -3.38
C GLU A 33 7.43 -21.71 -2.00
N HIS A 34 6.94 -20.50 -1.72
CA HIS A 34 6.25 -20.14 -0.49
C HIS A 34 4.73 -20.41 -0.48
N LYS A 35 4.20 -21.04 -1.53
CA LYS A 35 2.77 -21.38 -1.57
C LYS A 35 2.29 -22.23 -0.37
N PRO A 36 3.05 -23.20 0.15
CA PRO A 36 2.68 -23.90 1.40
C PRO A 36 2.66 -22.98 2.62
N ASP A 37 3.55 -21.98 2.67
CA ASP A 37 3.61 -21.01 3.76
C ASP A 37 2.41 -20.08 3.76
N MET A 38 1.88 -19.74 2.58
CA MET A 38 0.65 -18.96 2.46
C MET A 38 -0.53 -19.67 3.12
N THR A 39 -0.70 -20.97 2.82
CA THR A 39 -1.76 -21.78 3.44
C THR A 39 -1.56 -21.92 4.95
N ARG A 40 -0.34 -22.20 5.39
CA ARG A 40 0.02 -22.29 6.82
C ARG A 40 -0.28 -21.01 7.56
N CYS A 41 0.03 -19.84 6.96
CA CYS A 41 -0.24 -18.53 7.56
C CYS A 41 -1.74 -18.26 7.69
N ALA A 42 -2.52 -18.58 6.65
CA ALA A 42 -3.97 -18.44 6.69
C ALA A 42 -4.63 -19.32 7.77
N GLU A 43 -4.22 -20.59 7.87
CA GLU A 43 -4.70 -21.53 8.89
C GLU A 43 -4.32 -21.07 10.30
N TRP A 44 -3.09 -20.57 10.49
CA TRP A 44 -2.63 -20.02 11.76
C TRP A 44 -3.46 -18.83 12.20
N LEU A 45 -3.75 -17.89 11.30
CA LEU A 45 -4.58 -16.71 11.58
C LEU A 45 -6.02 -17.09 11.89
N ALA A 46 -6.61 -18.04 11.16
CA ALA A 46 -7.96 -18.53 11.46
C ALA A 46 -8.04 -19.13 12.86
N ALA A 47 -7.07 -19.97 13.24
CA ALA A 47 -6.99 -20.55 14.59
C ALA A 47 -6.79 -19.47 15.68
N ALA A 48 -5.95 -18.45 15.41
CA ALA A 48 -5.71 -17.36 16.33
C ALA A 48 -6.96 -16.50 16.55
N LEU A 49 -7.73 -16.19 15.49
CA LEU A 49 -8.99 -15.44 15.61
C LEU A 49 -10.08 -16.24 16.33
N ALA A 50 -10.15 -17.57 16.12
CA ALA A 50 -11.04 -18.43 16.89
C ALA A 50 -10.70 -18.39 18.39
N LYS A 51 -9.40 -18.50 18.74
CA LYS A 51 -8.91 -18.38 20.12
C LYS A 51 -9.18 -16.99 20.71
N ALA A 52 -9.14 -15.93 19.90
CA ALA A 52 -9.45 -14.56 20.29
C ALA A 52 -10.95 -14.33 20.58
N GLY A 53 -11.83 -15.26 20.24
CA GLY A 53 -13.25 -15.19 20.58
C GLY A 53 -14.19 -14.99 19.41
N ALA A 54 -13.75 -15.19 18.15
CA ALA A 54 -14.64 -15.21 17.00
C ALA A 54 -15.62 -16.38 17.07
N ASP A 55 -16.88 -16.14 16.70
CA ASP A 55 -17.93 -17.17 16.71
C ASP A 55 -17.83 -18.09 15.47
N ARG A 56 -17.25 -17.60 14.39
CA ARG A 56 -16.99 -18.33 13.15
C ARG A 56 -15.63 -17.91 12.59
N THR A 57 -14.85 -18.89 12.15
CA THR A 57 -13.63 -18.69 11.37
C THR A 57 -13.60 -19.67 10.21
N GLU A 58 -13.13 -19.21 9.04
CA GLU A 58 -13.09 -20.03 7.84
C GLU A 58 -11.93 -19.58 6.93
N VAL A 59 -11.25 -20.54 6.33
CA VAL A 59 -10.23 -20.31 5.30
C VAL A 59 -10.84 -20.64 3.95
N PHE A 60 -11.10 -19.61 3.15
CA PHE A 60 -11.70 -19.75 1.83
C PHE A 60 -10.63 -19.95 0.77
N PRO A 61 -10.66 -21.01 0.00
CA PRO A 61 -9.80 -21.17 -1.15
C PRO A 61 -10.16 -20.14 -2.24
N THR A 62 -9.15 -19.64 -2.91
CA THR A 62 -9.29 -18.78 -4.10
C THR A 62 -8.56 -19.37 -5.29
N GLU A 63 -8.53 -18.68 -6.42
CA GLU A 63 -7.70 -19.07 -7.57
C GLU A 63 -6.19 -18.89 -7.27
N GLY A 64 -5.85 -18.01 -6.30
CA GLY A 64 -4.50 -17.75 -5.81
C GLY A 64 -4.32 -18.21 -4.36
N ASN A 65 -4.07 -17.26 -3.45
CA ASN A 65 -3.88 -17.53 -2.04
C ASN A 65 -5.20 -17.45 -1.26
N PRO A 66 -5.35 -18.21 -0.16
CA PRO A 66 -6.60 -18.24 0.60
C PRO A 66 -6.98 -16.88 1.20
N VAL A 67 -8.29 -16.69 1.43
CA VAL A 67 -8.83 -15.60 2.25
C VAL A 67 -9.28 -16.15 3.59
N VAL A 68 -8.82 -15.53 4.67
CA VAL A 68 -9.29 -15.85 6.03
C VAL A 68 -10.48 -14.95 6.36
N TYR A 69 -11.58 -15.56 6.75
CA TYR A 69 -12.75 -14.88 7.27
C TYR A 69 -12.97 -15.24 8.73
N ALA A 70 -13.32 -14.25 9.55
CA ALA A 70 -13.80 -14.50 10.90
C ALA A 70 -14.89 -13.49 11.26
N GLU A 71 -15.78 -13.86 12.18
CA GLU A 71 -16.82 -12.95 12.66
C GLU A 71 -17.20 -13.19 14.12
N LYS A 72 -17.58 -12.11 14.78
CA LYS A 72 -18.32 -12.11 16.05
C LYS A 72 -19.50 -11.16 15.93
N ILE A 73 -20.71 -11.70 16.08
CA ILE A 73 -21.97 -10.98 16.01
C ILE A 73 -22.55 -10.82 17.40
N VAL A 74 -22.39 -9.64 17.99
CA VAL A 74 -22.92 -9.35 19.34
C VAL A 74 -24.41 -9.02 19.33
N ASP A 75 -24.87 -8.33 18.26
CA ASP A 75 -26.28 -8.04 17.99
C ASP A 75 -26.47 -7.83 16.48
N PRO A 76 -27.42 -8.55 15.83
CA PRO A 76 -27.70 -8.34 14.40
C PRO A 76 -28.09 -6.89 14.01
N LYS A 77 -28.50 -6.06 14.96
CA LYS A 77 -28.86 -4.64 14.75
C LYS A 77 -27.71 -3.69 15.05
N ALA A 78 -26.65 -4.16 15.70
CA ALA A 78 -25.48 -3.34 15.97
C ALA A 78 -24.70 -3.05 14.69
N LYS A 79 -23.98 -1.91 14.70
CA LYS A 79 -23.04 -1.60 13.63
C LYS A 79 -22.01 -2.71 13.46
N THR A 80 -21.56 -2.90 12.23
CA THR A 80 -20.59 -3.93 11.87
C THR A 80 -19.34 -3.27 11.29
N VAL A 81 -18.19 -3.60 11.86
CA VAL A 81 -16.86 -3.26 11.35
C VAL A 81 -16.29 -4.47 10.63
N LEU A 82 -15.88 -4.32 9.38
CA LEU A 82 -15.09 -5.31 8.65
C LEU A 82 -13.63 -4.88 8.69
N VAL A 83 -12.80 -5.62 9.42
CA VAL A 83 -11.36 -5.42 9.46
C VAL A 83 -10.76 -6.08 8.22
N TYR A 84 -10.01 -5.31 7.46
CA TYR A 84 -9.19 -5.79 6.36
C TYR A 84 -7.71 -5.68 6.72
N GLY A 85 -6.93 -6.66 6.30
CA GLY A 85 -5.48 -6.68 6.35
C GLY A 85 -4.94 -7.79 5.47
N HIS A 86 -3.62 -7.83 5.29
CA HIS A 86 -2.98 -8.88 4.50
C HIS A 86 -1.90 -9.62 5.29
N TYR A 87 -1.72 -10.89 4.97
CA TYR A 87 -0.76 -11.74 5.66
C TYR A 87 0.41 -12.14 4.75
N ASP A 88 0.36 -11.79 3.46
CA ASP A 88 1.51 -11.92 2.59
C ASP A 88 2.51 -10.80 2.83
N VAL A 89 3.73 -11.04 2.41
CA VAL A 89 4.85 -10.11 2.59
C VAL A 89 5.72 -10.06 1.35
N MET A 90 6.42 -8.95 1.16
CA MET A 90 7.40 -8.77 0.09
C MET A 90 8.58 -9.74 0.21
N PRO A 91 9.22 -10.09 -0.93
CA PRO A 91 10.50 -10.79 -0.93
C PRO A 91 11.56 -10.09 -0.07
N VAL A 92 12.53 -10.84 0.40
CA VAL A 92 13.59 -10.34 1.29
C VAL A 92 14.85 -9.86 0.56
N ASP A 93 14.85 -9.92 -0.76
CA ASP A 93 16.00 -9.51 -1.56
C ASP A 93 16.24 -7.99 -1.53
N PRO A 94 17.51 -7.56 -1.49
CA PRO A 94 18.73 -8.35 -1.40
C PRO A 94 19.01 -8.81 0.04
N ARG A 95 19.00 -10.15 0.26
CA ARG A 95 19.14 -10.73 1.60
C ARG A 95 20.44 -10.34 2.31
N GLY A 96 21.51 -10.08 1.57
CA GLY A 96 22.81 -9.69 2.13
C GLY A 96 22.83 -8.32 2.83
N GLU A 97 21.80 -7.51 2.68
CA GLU A 97 21.65 -6.19 3.32
C GLU A 97 20.89 -6.23 4.65
N TRP A 98 20.32 -7.38 5.02
CA TRP A 98 19.65 -7.54 6.31
C TRP A 98 20.66 -7.68 7.46
N ARG A 99 20.42 -6.95 8.54
CA ARG A 99 21.22 -6.98 9.78
C ARG A 99 20.77 -8.10 10.73
N THR A 100 19.57 -8.61 10.55
CA THR A 100 18.95 -9.74 11.26
C THR A 100 18.35 -10.70 10.24
N GLU A 101 18.09 -11.95 10.64
CA GLU A 101 17.37 -12.86 9.76
C GLU A 101 15.92 -12.39 9.55
N PRO A 102 15.45 -12.23 8.29
CA PRO A 102 14.16 -11.61 7.99
C PRO A 102 12.95 -12.27 8.66
N PHE A 103 12.99 -13.59 8.84
CA PHE A 103 11.90 -14.39 9.42
C PHE A 103 12.25 -14.95 10.81
N GLU A 104 13.29 -14.42 11.46
CA GLU A 104 13.58 -14.65 12.87
C GLU A 104 13.50 -13.29 13.61
N PRO A 105 12.27 -12.86 13.98
CA PRO A 105 12.05 -11.54 14.52
C PRO A 105 12.80 -11.34 15.84
N VAL A 106 13.37 -10.16 16.03
CA VAL A 106 14.07 -9.78 17.25
C VAL A 106 13.62 -8.40 17.72
N ILE A 107 13.66 -8.17 19.05
CA ILE A 107 13.48 -6.84 19.63
C ILE A 107 14.86 -6.20 19.80
N LYS A 108 15.04 -5.04 19.18
CA LYS A 108 16.23 -4.22 19.36
C LYS A 108 15.86 -2.75 19.28
N ASP A 109 16.41 -1.93 20.18
CA ASP A 109 16.18 -0.47 20.22
C ASP A 109 14.69 -0.08 20.27
N GLY A 110 13.85 -0.84 21.00
CA GLY A 110 12.41 -0.61 21.13
C GLY A 110 11.59 -0.94 19.87
N ARG A 111 12.16 -1.71 18.94
CA ARG A 111 11.54 -2.08 17.68
C ARG A 111 11.59 -3.60 17.44
N ILE A 112 10.59 -4.14 16.77
CA ILE A 112 10.55 -5.50 16.24
C ILE A 112 11.17 -5.44 14.85
N TRP A 113 12.23 -6.20 14.60
CA TRP A 113 12.90 -6.30 13.30
C TRP A 113 12.53 -7.62 12.65
N GLY A 114 12.04 -7.56 11.41
CA GLY A 114 11.66 -8.72 10.61
C GLY A 114 10.76 -8.34 9.45
N ARG A 115 10.72 -9.13 8.40
CA ARG A 115 9.83 -8.92 7.26
C ARG A 115 8.36 -9.12 7.69
N GLY A 116 7.49 -8.17 7.32
CA GLY A 116 6.09 -8.14 7.72
C GLY A 116 5.87 -7.55 9.12
N ALA A 117 6.92 -7.04 9.78
CA ALA A 117 6.79 -6.50 11.13
C ALA A 117 5.87 -5.26 11.17
N ASP A 118 5.89 -4.42 10.14
CA ASP A 118 4.95 -3.31 9.94
C ASP A 118 3.92 -3.68 8.85
N ASP A 119 4.36 -4.13 7.70
CA ASP A 119 3.60 -4.33 6.47
C ASP A 119 3.30 -5.82 6.22
N ASP A 120 2.12 -6.33 6.52
CA ASP A 120 1.02 -5.76 7.35
C ASP A 120 0.75 -6.64 8.59
N LYS A 121 1.56 -7.73 8.79
CA LYS A 121 1.33 -8.68 9.89
C LYS A 121 1.32 -8.03 11.26
N GLY A 122 2.22 -7.04 11.50
CA GLY A 122 2.24 -6.33 12.77
C GLY A 122 0.98 -5.49 12.97
N GLN A 123 0.58 -4.72 11.95
CA GLN A 123 -0.62 -3.90 12.04
C GLN A 123 -1.91 -4.73 12.04
N LEU A 124 -1.97 -5.80 11.24
CA LEU A 124 -3.04 -6.80 11.29
C LEU A 124 -3.18 -7.40 12.70
N TRP A 125 -2.05 -7.74 13.32
CA TRP A 125 -2.05 -8.37 14.63
C TRP A 125 -2.57 -7.48 15.75
N MET A 126 -2.39 -6.16 15.65
CA MET A 126 -3.01 -5.19 16.56
C MET A 126 -4.55 -5.35 16.58
N HIS A 127 -5.18 -5.53 15.41
CA HIS A 127 -6.63 -5.74 15.33
C HIS A 127 -7.05 -7.04 16.00
N ALA A 128 -6.31 -8.13 15.79
CA ALA A 128 -6.61 -9.41 16.41
C ALA A 128 -6.50 -9.34 17.95
N LYS A 129 -5.49 -8.62 18.48
CA LYS A 129 -5.28 -8.48 19.93
C LYS A 129 -6.23 -7.50 20.58
N ALA A 130 -6.59 -6.42 19.91
CA ALA A 130 -7.64 -5.51 20.34
C ALA A 130 -9.01 -6.23 20.40
N PHE A 131 -9.33 -7.02 19.39
CA PHE A 131 -10.52 -7.85 19.35
C PHE A 131 -10.53 -8.88 20.49
N GLU A 132 -9.43 -9.60 20.72
CA GLU A 132 -9.26 -10.54 21.82
C GLU A 132 -9.53 -9.87 23.17
N ALA A 133 -8.93 -8.71 23.43
CA ALA A 133 -9.10 -7.97 24.68
C ALA A 133 -10.55 -7.57 24.91
N MET A 134 -11.27 -7.16 23.86
CA MET A 134 -12.68 -6.79 23.92
C MET A 134 -13.58 -8.02 24.17
N CYS A 135 -13.28 -9.16 23.56
CA CYS A 135 -14.02 -10.41 23.78
C CYS A 135 -13.79 -10.95 25.19
N ALA A 136 -12.54 -11.03 25.62
CA ALA A 136 -12.18 -11.56 26.94
C ALA A 136 -12.75 -10.74 28.11
N THR A 137 -13.03 -9.46 27.88
CA THR A 137 -13.63 -8.56 28.89
C THR A 137 -15.13 -8.32 28.69
N GLU A 138 -15.75 -9.05 27.75
CA GLU A 138 -17.18 -8.91 27.38
C GLU A 138 -17.58 -7.43 27.09
N SER A 139 -16.66 -6.70 26.43
CA SER A 139 -16.78 -5.24 26.21
C SER A 139 -17.02 -4.86 24.75
N LEU A 140 -17.17 -5.85 23.84
CA LEU A 140 -17.31 -5.59 22.39
C LEU A 140 -18.66 -4.91 22.09
N PRO A 141 -18.69 -3.65 21.62
CA PRO A 141 -19.92 -2.86 21.48
C PRO A 141 -20.55 -2.94 20.09
N CYS A 142 -19.92 -3.60 19.14
CA CYS A 142 -20.35 -3.72 17.74
C CYS A 142 -19.97 -5.09 17.19
N ASN A 143 -20.55 -5.44 16.05
CA ASN A 143 -20.17 -6.65 15.33
C ASN A 143 -18.80 -6.42 14.69
N VAL A 144 -17.94 -7.43 14.73
CA VAL A 144 -16.63 -7.37 14.09
C VAL A 144 -16.48 -8.56 13.16
N LYS A 145 -16.03 -8.28 11.95
CA LYS A 145 -15.65 -9.27 10.94
C LYS A 145 -14.21 -9.03 10.53
N PHE A 146 -13.55 -10.10 10.12
CA PHE A 146 -12.20 -10.05 9.53
C PHE A 146 -12.25 -10.61 8.12
N MET A 147 -11.55 -9.98 7.21
CA MET A 147 -11.26 -10.43 5.86
C MET A 147 -9.77 -10.20 5.62
N LEU A 148 -8.98 -11.28 5.69
CA LEU A 148 -7.54 -11.23 5.60
C LEU A 148 -7.09 -11.94 4.34
N GLU A 149 -6.34 -11.25 3.48
CA GLU A 149 -5.86 -11.80 2.22
C GLU A 149 -4.37 -12.16 2.21
N GLY A 150 -3.95 -12.89 1.19
CA GLY A 150 -2.57 -13.27 0.97
C GLY A 150 -2.05 -12.89 -0.42
N GLU A 151 -2.52 -11.80 -1.01
CA GLU A 151 -2.15 -11.37 -2.36
C GLU A 151 -2.03 -9.83 -2.51
N GLU A 152 -2.02 -9.06 -1.41
CA GLU A 152 -1.94 -7.60 -1.47
C GLU A 152 -0.68 -7.17 -2.23
N GLU A 153 0.45 -7.76 -1.88
CA GLU A 153 1.78 -7.46 -2.42
C GLU A 153 1.95 -7.79 -3.92
N ILE A 154 0.97 -8.51 -4.48
CA ILE A 154 0.88 -8.81 -5.92
C ILE A 154 -0.38 -8.21 -6.56
N GLY A 155 -1.09 -7.31 -5.84
CA GLY A 155 -2.23 -6.53 -6.34
C GLY A 155 -3.59 -7.19 -6.16
N SER A 156 -3.75 -8.11 -5.21
CA SER A 156 -5.04 -8.73 -4.80
C SER A 156 -5.85 -9.38 -5.92
N PRO A 157 -5.26 -10.12 -6.86
CA PRO A 157 -5.98 -10.58 -8.06
C PRO A 157 -7.20 -11.43 -7.75
N SER A 158 -7.17 -12.25 -6.69
CA SER A 158 -8.28 -13.15 -6.33
C SER A 158 -9.32 -12.48 -5.42
N LEU A 159 -8.94 -11.43 -4.69
CA LEU A 159 -9.83 -10.81 -3.70
C LEU A 159 -11.01 -10.07 -4.32
N TYR A 160 -10.84 -9.46 -5.50
CA TYR A 160 -11.94 -8.82 -6.22
C TYR A 160 -13.11 -9.80 -6.45
N LYS A 161 -12.78 -10.99 -6.97
CA LYS A 161 -13.76 -12.06 -7.23
C LYS A 161 -14.37 -12.61 -5.94
N PHE A 162 -13.54 -12.78 -4.91
CA PHE A 162 -14.00 -13.20 -3.58
C PHE A 162 -15.04 -12.21 -3.02
N CYS A 163 -14.78 -10.91 -3.08
CA CYS A 163 -15.71 -9.87 -2.65
C CYS A 163 -17.00 -9.89 -3.44
N GLU A 164 -16.95 -10.05 -4.77
CA GLU A 164 -18.13 -10.15 -5.64
C GLU A 164 -19.04 -11.32 -5.25
N GLN A 165 -18.45 -12.46 -4.96
CA GLN A 165 -19.17 -13.69 -4.62
C GLN A 165 -19.72 -13.70 -3.18
N ASN A 166 -19.11 -12.92 -2.27
CA ASN A 166 -19.40 -12.97 -0.84
C ASN A 166 -20.00 -11.67 -0.28
N LYS A 167 -20.63 -10.82 -1.10
CA LYS A 167 -21.20 -9.52 -0.69
C LYS A 167 -22.10 -9.59 0.55
N LYS A 168 -22.92 -10.63 0.70
CA LYS A 168 -23.81 -10.79 1.86
C LYS A 168 -23.04 -11.06 3.14
N MET A 169 -22.04 -11.94 3.09
CA MET A 169 -21.18 -12.30 4.22
C MET A 169 -20.33 -11.10 4.64
N LEU A 170 -19.80 -10.35 3.69
CA LEU A 170 -18.93 -9.20 3.92
C LEU A 170 -19.68 -7.91 4.24
N LYS A 171 -21.03 -7.92 4.27
CA LYS A 171 -21.81 -6.71 4.59
C LYS A 171 -21.37 -6.12 5.92
N ALA A 172 -21.03 -4.83 5.92
CA ALA A 172 -20.59 -4.06 7.07
C ALA A 172 -20.96 -2.58 6.89
N ASP A 173 -20.82 -1.77 7.93
CA ASP A 173 -21.05 -0.32 7.89
C ASP A 173 -19.78 0.45 7.52
N ILE A 174 -18.61 -0.14 7.81
CA ILE A 174 -17.30 0.40 7.49
C ILE A 174 -16.27 -0.72 7.31
N ILE A 175 -15.29 -0.52 6.43
CA ILE A 175 -14.08 -1.34 6.38
C ILE A 175 -12.98 -0.59 7.12
N LEU A 176 -12.36 -1.25 8.10
CA LEU A 176 -11.24 -0.71 8.87
C LEU A 176 -9.94 -1.34 8.42
N VAL A 177 -8.97 -0.49 8.08
CA VAL A 177 -7.68 -0.87 7.47
C VAL A 177 -6.55 -0.18 8.24
N SER A 178 -5.51 -0.90 8.59
CA SER A 178 -4.31 -0.31 9.21
C SER A 178 -3.05 -0.38 8.34
N ASP A 179 -3.14 -0.94 7.15
CA ASP A 179 -2.08 -1.02 6.14
C ASP A 179 -1.71 0.37 5.58
N THR A 180 -1.32 1.28 6.46
CA THR A 180 -0.86 2.65 6.12
C THR A 180 0.04 3.21 7.22
N SER A 181 0.65 4.38 6.94
CA SER A 181 1.52 5.06 7.90
C SER A 181 0.89 6.33 8.45
N MET A 182 1.31 6.72 9.66
CA MET A 182 1.05 8.04 10.20
C MET A 182 2.24 9.00 9.99
N ILE A 183 2.04 10.29 10.20
CA ILE A 183 3.09 11.31 10.03
C ILE A 183 4.24 11.08 11.01
N SER A 184 3.94 10.88 12.29
CA SER A 184 4.90 10.50 13.34
C SER A 184 4.15 10.15 14.64
N MET A 185 4.84 9.54 15.61
CA MET A 185 4.30 9.30 16.95
C MET A 185 3.87 10.59 17.66
N GLN A 186 4.57 11.70 17.39
CA GLN A 186 4.25 13.02 17.98
C GLN A 186 3.14 13.75 17.20
N THR A 187 2.86 13.33 15.97
CA THR A 187 1.84 13.93 15.10
C THR A 187 1.02 12.83 14.46
N PRO A 188 0.08 12.23 15.21
CA PRO A 188 -0.77 11.16 14.68
C PRO A 188 -1.61 11.68 13.51
N SER A 189 -1.93 10.82 12.58
CA SER A 189 -2.74 11.16 11.41
C SER A 189 -3.70 10.04 11.03
N ILE A 190 -4.72 10.40 10.26
CA ILE A 190 -5.65 9.46 9.62
C ILE A 190 -5.46 9.61 8.13
N THR A 191 -5.22 8.52 7.42
CA THR A 191 -5.07 8.53 5.97
C THR A 191 -6.41 8.77 5.32
N CYS A 192 -6.53 9.92 4.64
CA CYS A 192 -7.76 10.37 3.96
C CYS A 192 -7.71 10.15 2.45
N GLY A 193 -6.57 9.82 1.90
CA GLY A 193 -6.42 9.59 0.47
C GLY A 193 -5.25 8.68 0.14
N LEU A 194 -5.47 7.83 -0.85
CA LEU A 194 -4.46 6.99 -1.49
C LEU A 194 -4.40 7.38 -2.97
N ARG A 195 -3.19 7.42 -3.53
CA ARG A 195 -3.04 7.62 -4.96
C ARG A 195 -3.45 6.35 -5.72
N GLY A 196 -4.00 6.53 -6.91
CA GLY A 196 -4.20 5.45 -7.86
C GLY A 196 -2.90 5.08 -8.57
N LEU A 197 -2.97 4.06 -9.39
CA LEU A 197 -1.82 3.53 -10.14
C LEU A 197 -2.25 3.17 -11.56
N ALA A 198 -1.44 3.53 -12.56
CA ALA A 198 -1.46 2.96 -13.89
C ALA A 198 -0.06 2.48 -14.24
N TYR A 199 0.11 1.17 -14.45
CA TYR A 199 1.42 0.55 -14.66
C TYR A 199 1.51 -0.01 -16.07
N MET A 200 2.50 0.47 -16.83
CA MET A 200 2.66 0.21 -18.25
C MET A 200 4.01 -0.43 -18.55
N GLU A 201 4.04 -1.24 -19.60
CA GLU A 201 5.26 -1.73 -20.21
C GLU A 201 5.30 -1.32 -21.68
N VAL A 202 6.43 -0.84 -22.12
CA VAL A 202 6.68 -0.45 -23.51
C VAL A 202 7.84 -1.23 -24.09
N GLU A 203 7.71 -1.65 -25.35
CA GLU A 203 8.78 -2.28 -26.15
C GLU A 203 8.94 -1.49 -27.45
N VAL A 204 10.15 -1.06 -27.72
CA VAL A 204 10.55 -0.46 -29.00
C VAL A 204 11.35 -1.48 -29.78
N THR A 205 10.88 -1.86 -30.96
CA THR A 205 11.54 -2.82 -31.87
C THR A 205 12.02 -2.09 -33.12
N GLY A 206 13.31 -2.25 -33.42
CA GLY A 206 13.96 -1.70 -34.63
C GLY A 206 14.22 -2.79 -35.67
N PRO A 207 15.48 -3.14 -35.95
CA PRO A 207 15.83 -4.20 -36.89
C PRO A 207 15.37 -5.58 -36.39
N ASP A 208 15.33 -6.55 -37.28
CA ASP A 208 14.90 -7.94 -36.98
C ASP A 208 15.92 -8.74 -36.15
N LYS A 209 17.13 -8.22 -36.01
CA LYS A 209 18.24 -8.79 -35.26
C LYS A 209 19.16 -7.70 -34.74
N ASP A 210 20.04 -8.04 -33.82
CA ASP A 210 21.11 -7.16 -33.36
C ASP A 210 22.13 -6.91 -34.52
N LEU A 211 22.55 -5.65 -34.64
CA LEU A 211 23.41 -5.20 -35.74
C LEU A 211 24.72 -4.64 -35.18
N HIS A 212 25.79 -4.73 -35.98
CA HIS A 212 27.06 -4.09 -35.67
C HIS A 212 26.94 -2.56 -35.80
N SER A 213 27.17 -1.83 -34.70
CA SER A 213 26.95 -0.38 -34.66
C SER A 213 27.90 0.41 -35.58
N GLY A 214 29.11 -0.11 -35.84
CA GLY A 214 30.07 0.50 -36.78
C GLY A 214 29.62 0.39 -38.23
N LEU A 215 28.85 -0.63 -38.60
CA LEU A 215 28.37 -0.82 -39.98
C LEU A 215 27.03 -0.16 -40.25
N PHE A 216 26.18 -0.10 -39.25
CA PHE A 216 24.76 0.35 -39.41
C PHE A 216 24.44 1.61 -38.59
N GLY A 217 25.34 2.07 -37.71
CA GLY A 217 25.14 3.28 -36.91
C GLY A 217 25.02 4.50 -37.78
N GLY A 218 24.06 5.39 -37.43
CA GLY A 218 23.73 6.57 -38.22
C GLY A 218 22.74 6.30 -39.36
N ALA A 219 22.56 5.06 -39.80
CA ALA A 219 21.64 4.67 -40.87
C ALA A 219 20.38 3.95 -40.32
N VAL A 220 20.55 3.09 -39.33
CA VAL A 220 19.46 2.30 -38.73
C VAL A 220 19.10 2.85 -37.35
N ALA A 221 17.82 2.94 -37.06
CA ALA A 221 17.34 3.39 -35.75
C ALA A 221 17.79 2.41 -34.65
N ASN A 222 18.40 2.93 -33.61
CA ASN A 222 18.75 2.18 -32.41
C ASN A 222 17.58 2.23 -31.43
N PRO A 223 16.90 1.10 -31.13
CA PRO A 223 15.77 1.07 -30.20
C PRO A 223 16.06 1.65 -28.83
N ALA A 224 17.27 1.46 -28.28
CA ALA A 224 17.65 2.04 -26.99
C ALA A 224 17.70 3.57 -27.05
N ASN A 225 18.30 4.14 -28.11
CA ASN A 225 18.32 5.60 -28.31
C ASN A 225 16.93 6.18 -28.59
N VAL A 226 16.05 5.43 -29.26
CA VAL A 226 14.68 5.86 -29.49
C VAL A 226 13.90 5.81 -28.19
N LEU A 227 13.97 4.70 -27.44
CA LEU A 227 13.26 4.56 -26.17
C LEU A 227 13.61 5.65 -25.18
N THR A 228 14.91 5.96 -24.99
CA THR A 228 15.33 7.04 -24.07
C THR A 228 14.77 8.39 -24.47
N ARG A 229 14.72 8.69 -25.77
CA ARG A 229 14.11 9.94 -26.29
C ARG A 229 12.60 9.98 -26.12
N LEU A 230 11.88 8.85 -26.26
CA LEU A 230 10.44 8.76 -26.03
C LEU A 230 10.13 8.95 -24.54
N VAL A 231 10.87 8.29 -23.66
CA VAL A 231 10.72 8.42 -22.20
C VAL A 231 10.98 9.86 -21.75
N ALA A 232 12.04 10.49 -22.24
CA ALA A 232 12.38 11.88 -21.90
C ALA A 232 11.31 12.92 -22.32
N GLN A 233 10.41 12.56 -23.23
CA GLN A 233 9.29 13.41 -23.64
C GLN A 233 8.04 13.26 -22.76
N LEU A 234 8.00 12.30 -21.83
CA LEU A 234 6.81 12.05 -21.00
C LEU A 234 6.66 13.06 -19.85
N VAL A 235 7.75 13.72 -19.48
CA VAL A 235 7.76 14.74 -18.42
C VAL A 235 8.56 15.94 -18.95
N ASP A 236 8.06 17.14 -18.72
CA ASP A 236 8.75 18.37 -19.13
C ASP A 236 9.78 18.85 -18.07
N LYS A 237 10.46 19.93 -18.40
CA LYS A 237 11.47 20.55 -17.52
C LYS A 237 10.93 21.06 -16.18
N ASP A 238 9.63 21.26 -16.07
CA ASP A 238 8.94 21.72 -14.87
C ASP A 238 8.35 20.55 -14.07
N GLY A 239 8.71 19.30 -14.43
CA GLY A 239 8.26 18.07 -13.76
C GLY A 239 6.81 17.69 -14.05
N ARG A 240 6.20 18.29 -15.09
CA ARG A 240 4.82 18.08 -15.47
C ARG A 240 4.71 16.98 -16.54
N VAL A 241 3.79 16.04 -16.34
CA VAL A 241 3.50 14.97 -17.33
C VAL A 241 2.93 15.59 -18.61
N THR A 242 3.50 15.25 -19.75
CA THR A 242 3.18 15.88 -21.06
C THR A 242 2.09 15.17 -21.84
N ILE A 243 1.58 14.05 -21.35
CA ILE A 243 0.54 13.25 -22.02
C ILE A 243 -0.73 14.09 -22.16
N PRO A 244 -1.23 14.38 -23.40
CA PRO A 244 -2.42 15.18 -23.61
C PRO A 244 -3.64 14.57 -22.90
N GLY A 245 -4.37 15.39 -22.13
CA GLY A 245 -5.54 14.96 -21.34
C GLY A 245 -5.20 14.32 -20.00
N PHE A 246 -3.93 14.19 -19.64
CA PHE A 246 -3.51 13.58 -18.38
C PHE A 246 -4.06 14.31 -17.14
N TYR A 247 -4.15 15.63 -17.19
CA TYR A 247 -4.59 16.47 -16.08
C TYR A 247 -6.07 16.88 -16.15
N ASP A 248 -6.83 16.46 -17.20
CA ASP A 248 -8.21 16.93 -17.40
C ASP A 248 -9.14 16.69 -16.21
N ASP A 249 -8.94 15.56 -15.52
CA ASP A 249 -9.76 15.18 -14.36
C ASP A 249 -9.09 15.52 -13.01
N VAL A 250 -7.89 16.09 -13.01
CA VAL A 250 -7.17 16.44 -11.78
C VAL A 250 -7.81 17.65 -11.12
N ARG A 251 -8.28 17.48 -9.89
CA ARG A 251 -8.80 18.59 -9.11
C ARG A 251 -7.66 19.43 -8.53
N GLU A 252 -7.63 20.69 -8.89
CA GLU A 252 -6.72 21.64 -8.26
C GLU A 252 -7.21 22.03 -6.87
N LEU A 253 -6.29 22.02 -5.90
CA LEU A 253 -6.60 22.49 -4.55
C LEU A 253 -6.70 24.02 -4.52
N THR A 254 -7.68 24.54 -3.81
CA THR A 254 -7.77 25.97 -3.52
C THR A 254 -6.59 26.43 -2.64
N PRO A 255 -6.25 27.73 -2.63
CA PRO A 255 -5.18 28.25 -1.76
C PRO A 255 -5.40 27.92 -0.28
N ALA A 256 -6.65 27.89 0.17
CA ALA A 256 -7.00 27.53 1.55
C ALA A 256 -6.73 26.04 1.84
N GLU A 257 -7.10 25.15 0.91
CA GLU A 257 -6.82 23.72 1.01
C GLU A 257 -5.31 23.44 0.97
N ARG A 258 -4.56 24.09 0.07
CA ARG A 258 -3.10 23.99 0.02
C ARG A 258 -2.45 24.41 1.34
N LYS A 259 -2.91 25.55 1.90
CA LYS A 259 -2.44 26.01 3.21
C LYS A 259 -2.78 25.02 4.34
N ALA A 260 -3.96 24.42 4.31
CA ALA A 260 -4.34 23.40 5.29
C ALA A 260 -3.52 22.12 5.15
N PHE A 261 -3.29 21.65 3.92
CA PHE A 261 -2.49 20.48 3.58
C PHE A 261 -1.03 20.61 4.06
N ASN A 262 -0.42 21.77 3.83
CA ASN A 262 0.95 22.08 4.21
C ASN A 262 1.12 22.46 5.70
N LYS A 263 0.09 22.28 6.56
CA LYS A 263 0.24 22.39 8.01
C LYS A 263 0.89 21.17 8.66
N ALA A 264 0.93 20.04 7.98
CA ALA A 264 1.63 18.86 8.46
C ALA A 264 3.12 19.22 8.69
N PRO A 265 3.70 18.83 9.83
CA PRO A 265 5.12 19.08 10.08
C PRO A 265 5.98 18.43 8.99
N PHE A 266 6.76 19.22 8.31
CA PHE A 266 7.67 18.75 7.28
C PHE A 266 8.96 19.58 7.28
N SER A 267 10.09 18.90 7.35
CA SER A 267 11.42 19.51 7.23
C SER A 267 12.08 19.05 5.92
N LEU A 268 12.17 19.92 4.95
CA LEU A 268 12.86 19.61 3.69
C LEU A 268 14.32 19.19 3.92
N ALA A 269 15.02 19.86 4.83
CA ALA A 269 16.40 19.51 5.18
C ALA A 269 16.48 18.11 5.84
N GLY A 270 15.54 17.80 6.74
CA GLY A 270 15.43 16.47 7.35
C GLY A 270 15.12 15.39 6.31
N TYR A 271 14.17 15.65 5.43
CA TYR A 271 13.80 14.75 4.33
C TYR A 271 14.98 14.45 3.39
N LYS A 272 15.69 15.50 2.95
CA LYS A 272 16.91 15.34 2.12
C LYS A 272 17.98 14.54 2.83
N LYS A 273 18.18 14.78 4.12
CA LYS A 273 19.17 14.06 4.93
C LYS A 273 18.79 12.58 5.09
N SER A 274 17.52 12.26 5.39
CA SER A 274 17.07 10.88 5.60
C SER A 274 17.20 10.01 4.35
N LEU A 275 17.06 10.62 3.16
CA LEU A 275 17.19 9.95 1.86
C LEU A 275 18.59 10.07 1.25
N SER A 276 19.52 10.80 1.88
CA SER A 276 20.88 11.06 1.36
C SER A 276 20.87 11.70 -0.04
N ILE A 277 19.92 12.61 -0.32
CA ILE A 277 19.77 13.29 -1.61
C ILE A 277 20.21 14.76 -1.54
N GLY A 278 20.73 15.27 -2.66
CA GLY A 278 21.17 16.67 -2.78
C GLY A 278 20.00 17.65 -2.85
N ASP A 279 18.95 17.32 -3.61
CA ASP A 279 17.73 18.13 -3.72
C ASP A 279 16.51 17.27 -4.05
N VAL A 280 15.31 17.85 -4.00
CA VAL A 280 14.05 17.24 -4.38
C VAL A 280 13.68 17.61 -5.82
N GLU A 281 12.99 16.72 -6.50
CA GLU A 281 12.49 16.90 -7.87
C GLU A 281 10.96 16.70 -7.91
N GLY A 282 10.33 17.12 -9.00
CA GLY A 282 8.90 16.96 -9.28
C GLY A 282 8.23 18.24 -9.75
N GLU A 283 6.89 18.22 -9.88
CA GLU A 283 6.11 19.29 -10.52
C GLU A 283 6.36 20.66 -9.86
N ALA A 284 6.76 21.64 -10.67
CA ALA A 284 7.06 23.00 -10.23
C ALA A 284 5.83 23.68 -9.63
N GLY A 285 6.03 24.55 -8.64
CA GLY A 285 4.94 25.27 -7.96
C GLY A 285 4.23 24.50 -6.86
N TYR A 286 4.63 23.25 -6.57
CA TYR A 286 4.09 22.41 -5.50
C TYR A 286 5.17 22.03 -4.49
N THR A 287 4.78 21.92 -3.22
CA THR A 287 5.65 21.43 -2.14
C THR A 287 5.90 19.93 -2.26
N THR A 288 6.92 19.41 -1.58
CA THR A 288 7.19 17.96 -1.53
C THR A 288 5.98 17.18 -1.04
N LEU A 289 5.28 17.66 -0.01
CA LEU A 289 4.05 17.02 0.50
C LEU A 289 2.95 16.98 -0.56
N GLU A 290 2.75 18.08 -1.29
CA GLU A 290 1.74 18.15 -2.36
C GLU A 290 2.09 17.20 -3.50
N ARG A 291 3.36 17.13 -3.91
CA ARG A 291 3.84 16.23 -4.98
C ARG A 291 3.61 14.77 -4.64
N THR A 292 3.82 14.38 -3.39
CA THR A 292 3.66 12.99 -2.96
C THR A 292 2.22 12.63 -2.60
N GLY A 293 1.37 13.57 -2.19
CA GLY A 293 0.01 13.28 -1.71
C GLY A 293 -1.11 13.61 -2.70
N VAL A 294 -1.04 14.77 -3.38
CA VAL A 294 -2.18 15.34 -4.14
C VAL A 294 -1.84 15.72 -5.58
N ARG A 295 -0.62 15.45 -6.02
CA ARG A 295 -0.23 15.61 -7.43
C ARG A 295 0.08 14.25 -8.07
N PRO A 296 -0.29 14.05 -9.34
CA PRO A 296 0.08 12.84 -10.05
C PRO A 296 1.57 12.88 -10.42
N SER A 297 2.17 11.70 -10.59
CA SER A 297 3.55 11.56 -11.04
C SER A 297 3.70 10.48 -12.10
N LEU A 298 4.83 10.49 -12.80
CA LEU A 298 5.23 9.46 -13.75
C LEU A 298 6.68 9.09 -13.45
N ASP A 299 6.94 7.79 -13.24
CA ASP A 299 8.23 7.25 -12.89
C ASP A 299 8.61 6.08 -13.80
N VAL A 300 9.89 6.01 -14.20
CA VAL A 300 10.46 4.87 -14.91
C VAL A 300 10.99 3.89 -13.88
N ASN A 301 10.33 2.74 -13.76
CA ASN A 301 10.66 1.70 -12.77
C ASN A 301 11.71 0.71 -13.27
N GLY A 302 11.89 0.63 -14.58
CA GLY A 302 12.91 -0.19 -15.21
C GLY A 302 13.09 0.20 -16.67
N ILE A 303 14.32 0.13 -17.16
CA ILE A 303 14.67 0.33 -18.56
C ILE A 303 15.78 -0.64 -18.93
N TRP A 304 15.64 -1.35 -20.03
CA TRP A 304 16.61 -2.35 -20.47
C TRP A 304 16.65 -2.48 -21.99
N GLY A 305 17.79 -2.96 -22.49
CA GLY A 305 18.05 -3.19 -23.89
C GLY A 305 19.53 -2.98 -24.20
N GLY A 306 20.04 -3.64 -25.25
CA GLY A 306 21.45 -3.63 -25.59
C GLY A 306 22.27 -4.65 -24.79
N TYR A 307 23.56 -4.41 -24.67
CA TYR A 307 24.50 -5.31 -24.00
C TYR A 307 24.75 -4.83 -22.57
N THR A 308 24.54 -5.71 -21.62
CA THR A 308 24.66 -5.43 -20.18
C THR A 308 25.64 -6.35 -19.45
N GLU A 309 26.24 -7.31 -20.17
CA GLU A 309 27.20 -8.25 -19.60
C GLU A 309 28.60 -7.63 -19.49
N GLU A 310 29.52 -8.34 -18.87
CA GLU A 310 30.92 -7.92 -18.72
C GLU A 310 31.60 -7.68 -20.09
N GLY A 311 32.42 -6.61 -20.15
CA GLY A 311 33.14 -6.20 -21.35
C GLY A 311 32.36 -5.24 -22.24
N THR A 312 32.73 -5.19 -23.53
CA THR A 312 32.14 -4.26 -24.51
C THR A 312 31.58 -4.98 -25.72
N LYS A 313 30.44 -4.55 -26.24
CA LYS A 313 29.86 -5.04 -27.49
C LYS A 313 29.30 -3.84 -28.29
N THR A 314 29.88 -3.58 -29.45
CA THR A 314 29.44 -2.49 -30.34
C THR A 314 28.16 -2.89 -31.09
N VAL A 315 27.00 -2.80 -30.43
CA VAL A 315 25.75 -3.35 -30.94
C VAL A 315 24.66 -2.26 -31.06
N ILE A 316 23.82 -2.36 -32.09
CA ILE A 316 22.50 -1.79 -32.15
C ILE A 316 21.54 -2.92 -31.79
N PRO A 317 20.88 -2.89 -30.61
CA PRO A 317 19.97 -3.95 -30.23
C PRO A 317 18.75 -3.97 -31.13
N SER A 318 18.13 -5.13 -31.32
CA SER A 318 16.87 -5.28 -32.04
C SER A 318 15.68 -4.72 -31.27
N LYS A 319 15.78 -4.68 -29.92
CA LYS A 319 14.73 -4.23 -29.02
C LYS A 319 15.27 -3.45 -27.83
N ALA A 320 14.42 -2.58 -27.26
CA ALA A 320 14.60 -1.97 -25.95
C ALA A 320 13.25 -1.81 -25.28
N SER A 321 13.18 -1.92 -23.96
CA SER A 321 11.94 -1.92 -23.20
C SER A 321 12.02 -1.06 -21.94
N ALA A 322 10.88 -0.58 -21.46
CA ALA A 322 10.78 0.08 -20.17
C ALA A 322 9.48 -0.27 -19.45
N LYS A 323 9.52 -0.25 -18.13
CA LYS A 323 8.37 -0.27 -17.24
C LYS A 323 8.18 1.13 -16.65
N ILE A 324 6.95 1.61 -16.70
CA ILE A 324 6.60 2.99 -16.35
C ILE A 324 5.35 2.95 -15.50
N SER A 325 5.39 3.59 -14.34
CA SER A 325 4.23 3.78 -13.49
C SER A 325 3.80 5.23 -13.45
N MET A 326 2.49 5.44 -13.37
CA MET A 326 1.88 6.76 -13.15
C MET A 326 1.08 6.69 -11.86
N ARG A 327 1.44 7.49 -10.87
CA ARG A 327 0.62 7.69 -9.67
C ARG A 327 -0.47 8.68 -9.97
N LEU A 328 -1.70 8.31 -9.66
CA LEU A 328 -2.90 9.06 -10.02
C LEU A 328 -3.53 9.70 -8.78
N VAL A 329 -4.20 10.83 -8.97
CA VAL A 329 -4.89 11.54 -7.90
C VAL A 329 -6.42 11.49 -8.09
N PRO A 330 -7.22 11.89 -7.09
CA PRO A 330 -8.67 11.80 -7.16
C PRO A 330 -9.25 12.32 -8.48
N ASN A 331 -10.27 11.62 -8.96
CA ASN A 331 -10.98 11.77 -10.24
C ASN A 331 -10.25 11.22 -11.48
N GLN A 332 -8.96 10.89 -11.42
CA GLN A 332 -8.30 10.22 -12.54
C GLN A 332 -8.70 8.73 -12.59
N ASP A 333 -9.13 8.26 -13.75
CA ASP A 333 -9.39 6.85 -14.03
C ASP A 333 -8.15 6.21 -14.68
N TYR A 334 -7.57 5.21 -14.02
CA TYR A 334 -6.36 4.54 -14.51
C TYR A 334 -6.55 3.91 -15.90
N ARG A 335 -7.77 3.46 -16.25
CA ARG A 335 -8.07 2.91 -17.57
C ARG A 335 -8.04 4.01 -18.65
N LYS A 336 -8.56 5.21 -18.32
CA LYS A 336 -8.46 6.40 -19.19
C LYS A 336 -7.00 6.81 -19.36
N ILE A 337 -6.27 6.92 -18.26
CA ILE A 337 -4.86 7.31 -18.28
C ILE A 337 -4.00 6.31 -19.06
N SER A 338 -4.20 5.00 -18.87
CA SER A 338 -3.48 3.97 -19.65
C SER A 338 -3.72 4.10 -21.15
N ARG A 339 -4.97 4.39 -21.58
CA ARG A 339 -5.29 4.64 -23.02
C ARG A 339 -4.64 5.93 -23.53
N LEU A 340 -4.63 7.00 -22.74
CA LEU A 340 -3.97 8.27 -23.10
C LEU A 340 -2.47 8.08 -23.25
N PHE A 341 -1.85 7.36 -22.30
CA PHE A 341 -0.43 6.99 -22.36
C PHE A 341 -0.12 6.21 -23.65
N GLU A 342 -0.84 5.13 -23.93
CA GLU A 342 -0.61 4.31 -25.12
C GLU A 342 -0.74 5.14 -26.40
N LYS A 343 -1.81 5.93 -26.51
CA LYS A 343 -2.04 6.80 -27.68
C LYS A 343 -0.90 7.79 -27.87
N TYR A 344 -0.49 8.46 -26.81
CA TYR A 344 0.57 9.45 -26.87
C TYR A 344 1.93 8.80 -27.18
N PHE A 345 2.31 7.74 -26.46
CA PHE A 345 3.59 7.06 -26.66
C PHE A 345 3.77 6.54 -28.10
N ARG A 346 2.69 6.01 -28.67
CA ARG A 346 2.68 5.62 -30.09
C ARG A 346 2.78 6.81 -31.04
N SER A 347 2.18 7.93 -30.71
CA SER A 347 2.14 9.11 -31.60
C SER A 347 3.47 9.83 -31.72
N ILE A 348 4.30 9.80 -30.67
CA ILE A 348 5.63 10.41 -30.66
C ILE A 348 6.75 9.49 -31.17
N ALA A 349 6.43 8.23 -31.45
CA ALA A 349 7.38 7.26 -31.97
C ALA A 349 7.70 7.52 -33.45
N PRO A 350 9.00 7.50 -33.84
CA PRO A 350 9.38 7.67 -35.23
C PRO A 350 8.96 6.44 -36.07
N LYS A 351 8.70 6.65 -37.36
CA LYS A 351 8.31 5.56 -38.29
C LYS A 351 9.37 4.46 -38.48
N SER A 352 10.60 4.72 -38.05
CA SER A 352 11.73 3.78 -38.17
C SER A 352 11.71 2.65 -37.15
N VAL A 353 10.77 2.65 -36.20
CA VAL A 353 10.60 1.59 -35.18
C VAL A 353 9.14 1.18 -35.05
N LYS A 354 8.94 -0.02 -34.44
CA LYS A 354 7.63 -0.48 -33.99
C LYS A 354 7.54 -0.33 -32.49
N VAL A 355 6.38 0.10 -31.99
CA VAL A 355 6.13 0.29 -30.56
C VAL A 355 5.00 -0.64 -30.11
N LYS A 356 5.26 -1.43 -29.09
CA LYS A 356 4.24 -2.19 -28.36
C LYS A 356 4.07 -1.55 -26.99
N VAL A 357 2.82 -1.33 -26.59
CA VAL A 357 2.46 -0.83 -25.27
C VAL A 357 1.51 -1.83 -24.63
N LYS A 358 1.78 -2.18 -23.39
CA LYS A 358 0.96 -3.11 -22.59
C LYS A 358 0.60 -2.44 -21.27
N SER A 359 -0.68 -2.38 -20.95
CA SER A 359 -1.14 -2.10 -19.58
C SER A 359 -0.97 -3.37 -18.74
N LEU A 360 -0.27 -3.27 -17.62
CA LEU A 360 -0.01 -4.41 -16.73
C LEU A 360 -1.12 -4.50 -15.68
N HIS A 361 -1.17 -3.53 -14.77
CA HIS A 361 -2.20 -3.43 -13.75
C HIS A 361 -2.46 -1.96 -13.39
N GLY A 362 -3.46 -1.71 -12.56
CA GLY A 362 -3.78 -0.38 -12.08
C GLY A 362 -4.92 -0.39 -11.07
N GLY A 363 -5.09 0.73 -10.40
CA GLY A 363 -6.15 0.94 -9.41
C GLY A 363 -6.59 2.39 -9.40
N MET A 364 -7.85 2.60 -9.00
CA MET A 364 -8.39 3.94 -8.82
C MET A 364 -7.78 4.58 -7.58
N PRO A 365 -7.60 5.91 -7.54
CA PRO A 365 -7.33 6.61 -6.30
C PRO A 365 -8.53 6.48 -5.35
N TYR A 366 -8.26 6.58 -4.06
CA TYR A 366 -9.28 6.54 -3.02
C TYR A 366 -9.25 7.82 -2.17
N VAL A 367 -10.43 8.31 -1.78
CA VAL A 367 -10.58 9.41 -0.81
C VAL A 367 -11.63 9.04 0.22
N ALA A 368 -11.22 9.00 1.48
CA ALA A 368 -12.11 8.80 2.62
C ALA A 368 -12.78 10.13 3.00
N PRO A 369 -14.12 10.20 3.07
CA PRO A 369 -14.80 11.39 3.56
C PRO A 369 -14.48 11.65 5.04
N THR A 370 -14.04 12.86 5.35
CA THR A 370 -13.66 13.24 6.73
C THR A 370 -14.85 13.60 7.63
N ASP A 371 -16.05 13.66 7.08
CA ASP A 371 -17.30 13.91 7.79
C ASP A 371 -18.06 12.63 8.18
N MET A 372 -17.62 11.46 7.69
CA MET A 372 -18.27 10.20 8.03
C MET A 372 -18.16 9.84 9.53
N PRO A 373 -19.17 9.16 10.11
CA PRO A 373 -19.18 8.79 11.53
C PRO A 373 -17.92 8.01 11.94
N ALA A 374 -17.45 7.07 11.12
CA ALA A 374 -16.26 6.29 11.40
C ALA A 374 -14.98 7.17 11.50
N TYR A 375 -14.84 8.19 10.66
CA TYR A 375 -13.71 9.11 10.74
C TYR A 375 -13.72 9.91 12.06
N LYS A 376 -14.91 10.40 12.48
CA LYS A 376 -15.07 11.11 13.77
C LYS A 376 -14.76 10.21 14.96
N ALA A 377 -15.20 8.95 14.90
CA ALA A 377 -14.88 7.95 15.91
C ALA A 377 -13.37 7.69 16.02
N ALA A 378 -12.70 7.54 14.87
CA ALA A 378 -11.24 7.40 14.82
C ALA A 378 -10.50 8.62 15.37
N GLN A 379 -10.96 9.83 15.03
CA GLN A 379 -10.39 11.06 15.62
C GLN A 379 -10.45 11.08 17.13
N LYS A 380 -11.57 10.64 17.72
CA LYS A 380 -11.73 10.56 19.18
C LYS A 380 -10.80 9.51 19.78
N ALA A 381 -10.75 8.31 19.18
CA ALA A 381 -9.92 7.22 19.64
C ALA A 381 -8.43 7.59 19.64
N ILE A 382 -7.91 8.11 18.52
CA ILE A 382 -6.53 8.53 18.40
C ILE A 382 -6.22 9.70 19.34
N ALA A 383 -7.13 10.67 19.46
CA ALA A 383 -6.93 11.80 20.39
C ALA A 383 -6.81 11.33 21.85
N GLU A 384 -7.57 10.30 22.26
CA GLU A 384 -7.48 9.71 23.59
C GLU A 384 -6.16 8.96 23.79
N THR A 385 -5.73 8.17 22.80
CA THR A 385 -4.52 7.35 22.90
C THR A 385 -3.24 8.18 22.80
N PHE A 386 -3.18 9.14 21.87
CA PHE A 386 -1.97 9.95 21.62
C PHE A 386 -1.98 11.30 22.33
N GLY A 387 -3.06 11.67 23.01
CA GLY A 387 -3.20 12.97 23.66
C GLY A 387 -3.28 14.15 22.69
N LYS A 388 -3.43 13.90 21.39
CA LYS A 388 -3.48 14.90 20.31
C LYS A 388 -4.48 14.51 19.24
N LYS A 389 -5.21 15.51 18.72
CA LYS A 389 -6.10 15.30 17.57
C LYS A 389 -5.30 14.94 16.33
N PRO A 390 -5.62 13.83 15.62
CA PRO A 390 -4.93 13.45 14.40
C PRO A 390 -5.17 14.44 13.27
N LEU A 391 -4.18 14.60 12.40
CA LEU A 391 -4.28 15.35 11.16
C LEU A 391 -4.82 14.47 10.03
N PRO A 392 -5.60 15.00 9.10
CA PRO A 392 -5.87 14.32 7.84
C PRO A 392 -4.58 14.26 7.01
N PHE A 393 -4.30 13.08 6.47
CA PHE A 393 -3.09 12.82 5.67
C PHE A 393 -3.46 12.18 4.34
N TYR A 394 -2.70 12.50 3.29
CA TYR A 394 -2.84 11.88 1.97
C TYR A 394 -1.56 11.12 1.67
N SER A 395 -1.67 9.80 1.62
CA SER A 395 -0.54 8.93 1.34
C SER A 395 -0.20 8.91 -0.15
N GLY A 396 1.09 8.87 -0.44
CA GLY A 396 1.60 8.65 -1.79
C GLY A 396 1.44 7.22 -2.29
N GLY A 397 1.23 6.27 -1.39
CA GLY A 397 1.03 4.86 -1.71
C GLY A 397 -0.31 4.57 -2.39
N SER A 398 -0.44 3.37 -2.92
CA SER A 398 -1.65 2.88 -3.56
C SER A 398 -1.95 1.49 -3.01
N ILE A 399 -3.16 1.29 -2.54
CA ILE A 399 -3.72 -0.01 -2.16
C ILE A 399 -4.93 -0.22 -3.09
N PRO A 400 -4.74 -0.85 -4.26
CA PRO A 400 -5.74 -0.89 -5.31
C PRO A 400 -7.09 -1.46 -4.88
N ILE A 401 -7.09 -2.45 -3.99
CA ILE A 401 -8.30 -3.12 -3.52
C ILE A 401 -9.21 -2.18 -2.70
N ILE A 402 -8.69 -1.15 -2.05
CA ILE A 402 -9.49 -0.21 -1.26
C ILE A 402 -10.55 0.49 -2.10
N SER A 403 -10.20 0.92 -3.32
CA SER A 403 -11.18 1.47 -4.26
C SER A 403 -12.13 0.38 -4.81
N GLY A 404 -11.65 -0.85 -4.87
CA GLY A 404 -12.43 -2.04 -5.22
C GLY A 404 -13.55 -2.32 -4.20
N PHE A 405 -13.26 -2.19 -2.91
CA PHE A 405 -14.27 -2.41 -1.86
C PHE A 405 -15.47 -1.46 -2.02
N GLU A 406 -15.24 -0.19 -2.25
CA GLU A 406 -16.33 0.76 -2.48
C GLU A 406 -17.15 0.40 -3.72
N SER A 407 -16.49 0.05 -4.81
CA SER A 407 -17.18 -0.27 -6.08
C SER A 407 -17.92 -1.61 -6.04
N ILE A 408 -17.41 -2.61 -5.33
CA ILE A 408 -17.97 -3.97 -5.28
C ILE A 408 -18.97 -4.13 -4.14
N LEU A 409 -18.57 -3.72 -2.93
CA LEU A 409 -19.34 -3.92 -1.70
C LEU A 409 -20.23 -2.73 -1.36
N GLY A 410 -19.97 -1.55 -1.91
CA GLY A 410 -20.64 -0.31 -1.56
C GLY A 410 -20.28 0.21 -0.18
N ILE A 411 -19.15 -0.23 0.38
CA ILE A 411 -18.71 0.09 1.74
C ILE A 411 -17.49 1.00 1.67
N LYS A 412 -17.50 2.09 2.43
CA LYS A 412 -16.34 2.99 2.57
C LYS A 412 -15.27 2.35 3.45
N SER A 413 -14.02 2.70 3.20
CA SER A 413 -12.88 2.30 4.02
C SER A 413 -12.41 3.44 4.92
N LEU A 414 -12.02 3.12 6.13
CA LEU A 414 -11.34 4.01 7.07
C LEU A 414 -9.91 3.50 7.26
N LEU A 415 -8.93 4.36 6.99
CA LEU A 415 -7.52 4.01 6.99
C LEU A 415 -6.84 4.60 8.22
N ILE A 416 -6.54 3.76 9.21
CA ILE A 416 -5.87 4.14 10.47
C ILE A 416 -4.59 3.33 10.59
N GLY A 417 -3.53 3.77 9.94
CA GLY A 417 -2.24 3.11 10.03
C GLY A 417 -1.39 3.65 11.18
N PHE A 418 -0.51 2.81 11.67
CA PHE A 418 0.45 3.11 12.74
C PHE A 418 1.90 2.95 12.26
N GLY A 419 2.13 2.60 11.00
CA GLY A 419 3.43 2.58 10.36
C GLY A 419 4.09 3.96 10.35
N LEU A 420 5.40 4.01 10.21
CA LEU A 420 6.21 5.22 10.09
C LEU A 420 7.14 5.12 8.88
N ALA A 421 7.55 6.25 8.34
CA ALA A 421 8.48 6.29 7.21
C ALA A 421 9.83 5.60 7.47
N GLU A 422 10.25 5.52 8.73
CA GLU A 422 11.47 4.84 9.18
C GLU A 422 11.34 3.32 9.33
N ASP A 423 10.15 2.76 9.20
CA ASP A 423 9.91 1.32 9.36
C ASP A 423 10.47 0.50 8.19
N ALA A 424 10.86 1.16 7.10
CA ALA A 424 11.55 0.59 5.94
C ALA A 424 10.76 -0.56 5.27
N ILE A 425 9.43 -0.41 5.15
CA ILE A 425 8.61 -1.38 4.43
C ILE A 425 9.15 -1.61 3.01
N HIS A 426 8.98 -2.81 2.46
CA HIS A 426 9.51 -3.27 1.16
C HIS A 426 11.05 -3.23 1.03
N SER A 427 11.77 -2.85 2.08
CA SER A 427 13.24 -2.79 2.10
C SER A 427 13.86 -3.83 3.05
N PRO A 428 15.15 -4.15 2.92
CA PRO A 428 15.87 -4.82 3.98
C PRO A 428 15.83 -4.03 5.29
N ASN A 429 15.82 -4.75 6.40
CA ASN A 429 15.75 -4.18 7.76
C ASN A 429 14.41 -3.51 8.09
N GLU A 430 13.31 -4.02 7.54
CA GLU A 430 11.97 -3.65 7.98
C GLU A 430 11.84 -3.85 9.49
N SER A 431 11.17 -2.89 10.13
CA SER A 431 10.98 -2.94 11.58
C SER A 431 9.72 -2.19 11.99
N TYR A 432 9.13 -2.57 13.12
CA TYR A 432 7.94 -1.93 13.68
C TYR A 432 8.17 -1.56 15.14
N GLY A 433 7.85 -0.33 15.54
CA GLY A 433 8.04 0.13 16.90
C GLY A 433 7.10 -0.56 17.89
N LEU A 434 7.63 -0.98 19.04
CA LEU A 434 6.79 -1.53 20.11
C LEU A 434 5.74 -0.53 20.59
N GLU A 435 6.09 0.77 20.67
CA GLU A 435 5.12 1.81 21.01
C GLU A 435 4.04 1.97 19.93
N GLN A 436 4.37 1.82 18.63
CA GLN A 436 3.40 1.84 17.53
C GLN A 436 2.37 0.71 17.71
N PHE A 437 2.88 -0.51 17.96
CA PHE A 437 2.04 -1.68 18.21
C PHE A 437 1.12 -1.48 19.43
N ASP A 438 1.67 -1.06 20.57
CA ASP A 438 0.91 -0.80 21.79
C ASP A 438 -0.18 0.24 21.58
N ARG A 439 0.15 1.38 20.94
CA ARG A 439 -0.81 2.44 20.61
C ARG A 439 -1.92 1.95 19.68
N GLY A 440 -1.58 1.08 18.72
CA GLY A 440 -2.57 0.45 17.85
C GLY A 440 -3.55 -0.42 18.63
N VAL A 441 -3.04 -1.35 19.46
CA VAL A 441 -3.87 -2.23 20.28
C VAL A 441 -4.77 -1.44 21.26
N GLU A 442 -4.30 -0.28 21.78
CA GLU A 442 -5.10 0.60 22.64
C GLU A 442 -6.14 1.43 21.86
N THR A 443 -5.82 1.87 20.64
CA THR A 443 -6.70 2.75 19.83
C THR A 443 -7.91 2.01 19.27
N ILE A 444 -7.74 0.78 18.82
CA ILE A 444 -8.80 0.01 18.14
C ILE A 444 -10.02 -0.22 19.04
N PRO A 445 -9.92 -0.63 20.32
CA PRO A 445 -11.06 -0.73 21.22
C PRO A 445 -11.81 0.60 21.44
N LEU A 446 -11.07 1.70 21.51
CA LEU A 446 -11.64 3.05 21.64
C LEU A 446 -12.40 3.45 20.38
N PHE A 447 -11.86 3.06 19.21
CA PHE A 447 -12.57 3.23 17.94
C PHE A 447 -13.89 2.46 17.93
N TYR A 448 -13.90 1.17 18.27
CA TYR A 448 -15.13 0.37 18.30
C TYR A 448 -16.18 0.99 19.22
N LYS A 449 -15.78 1.41 20.43
CA LYS A 449 -16.66 2.07 21.39
C LYS A 449 -17.24 3.38 20.83
N SER A 450 -16.38 4.22 20.26
CA SER A 450 -16.80 5.51 19.71
C SER A 450 -17.68 5.33 18.48
N PHE A 451 -17.35 4.38 17.59
CA PHE A 451 -18.11 4.12 16.37
C PHE A 451 -19.50 3.54 16.66
N ALA A 452 -19.60 2.63 17.62
CA ALA A 452 -20.90 2.08 18.05
C ALA A 452 -21.84 3.19 18.58
N ALA A 453 -21.29 4.22 19.23
CA ALA A 453 -22.05 5.34 19.81
C ALA A 453 -22.42 6.46 18.82
N GLU A 454 -21.77 6.53 17.65
CA GLU A 454 -22.13 7.52 16.60
C GLU A 454 -23.53 7.20 16.03
N LYS A 455 -24.28 8.23 15.66
CA LYS A 455 -25.64 8.07 15.09
C LYS A 455 -25.60 7.92 13.57
#